data_e940fcc942011644fb08d705b9dbab40
#
_entry.id   e940fcc942011644fb08d705b9dbab40
#
_cell.length_a   1.000
_cell.length_b   1.000
_cell.length_c   1.000
_cell.angle_alpha   90.00
_cell.angle_beta   90.00
_cell.angle_gamma   90.00
#
_symmetry.space_group_name_H-M   'P 1'
#
loop_
_entity.id
_entity.type
_entity.pdbx_description
1 polymer ?
#
loop_
_entity_poly.entity_id
_entity_poly.type
_entity_poly.pdbx_seq_one_letter_code
_entity_poly.pdbx_strand_id
1 'polypeptide(L)'
;MTSDLREYISKLKKSKEIKIVKKKVSTKFEIAGITAKADGTSALFFENIKQNNFNLVSNLVGTRKRFALAVNSKENKIHESIYSSIKKAKKPKITSNGKFFENSSKNLSELPIVTHFEKESGPFITSAIVYSQNHEFKTQNSAFHRLMPVDKTHFSIRMVEGR
;
A
#
# COMPACT_ATOMS: atom_id res chain seq x y z
N MET A 1 -1.47 -17.35 -7.15
CA MET A 1 -1.09 -16.19 -6.33
C MET A 1 -1.51 -14.94 -7.05
N THR A 2 -1.95 -13.92 -6.33
CA THR A 2 -2.08 -12.57 -6.86
C THR A 2 -0.68 -12.07 -7.19
N SER A 3 -0.41 -11.69 -8.43
CA SER A 3 0.94 -11.33 -8.87
C SER A 3 1.28 -9.87 -8.55
N ASP A 4 0.28 -9.00 -8.50
CA ASP A 4 0.45 -7.58 -8.23
C ASP A 4 -0.83 -6.92 -7.67
N LEU A 5 -0.72 -5.64 -7.31
CA LEU A 5 -1.81 -4.85 -6.76
C LEU A 5 -2.99 -4.69 -7.75
N ARG A 6 -2.73 -4.58 -9.06
CA ARG A 6 -3.78 -4.39 -10.08
C ARG A 6 -4.63 -5.65 -10.21
N GLU A 7 -4.00 -6.82 -10.20
CA GLU A 7 -4.72 -8.10 -10.19
C GLU A 7 -5.57 -8.24 -8.93
N TYR A 8 -5.02 -7.85 -7.76
CA TYR A 8 -5.78 -7.89 -6.52
C TYR A 8 -6.98 -6.95 -6.53
N ILE A 9 -6.83 -5.71 -6.99
CA ILE A 9 -7.96 -4.78 -7.17
C ILE A 9 -9.01 -5.37 -8.12
N SER A 10 -8.59 -6.02 -9.20
CA SER A 10 -9.51 -6.70 -10.12
C SER A 10 -10.30 -7.82 -9.43
N LYS A 11 -9.66 -8.62 -8.57
CA LYS A 11 -10.35 -9.64 -7.76
C LYS A 11 -11.35 -9.01 -6.80
N LEU A 12 -10.98 -7.91 -6.13
CA LEU A 12 -11.88 -7.19 -5.23
C LEU A 12 -13.10 -6.60 -5.97
N LYS A 13 -12.91 -6.11 -7.21
CA LYS A 13 -14.03 -5.64 -8.06
C LYS A 13 -14.97 -6.79 -8.41
N LYS A 14 -14.44 -7.94 -8.83
CA LYS A 14 -15.24 -9.14 -9.16
C LYS A 14 -16.03 -9.69 -7.97
N SER A 15 -15.43 -9.67 -6.78
CA SER A 15 -16.06 -10.14 -5.54
C SER A 15 -16.95 -9.11 -4.85
N LYS A 16 -17.09 -7.89 -5.41
CA LYS A 16 -17.85 -6.76 -4.85
C LYS A 16 -17.35 -6.31 -3.46
N GLU A 17 -16.06 -6.53 -3.17
CA GLU A 17 -15.42 -6.15 -1.92
C GLU A 17 -14.83 -4.74 -1.94
N ILE A 18 -14.86 -4.03 -3.07
CA ILE A 18 -14.35 -2.68 -3.25
C ILE A 18 -15.45 -1.76 -3.79
N LYS A 19 -15.57 -0.57 -3.21
CA LYS A 19 -16.45 0.50 -3.69
C LYS A 19 -15.65 1.56 -4.44
N ILE A 20 -16.21 2.04 -5.54
CA ILE A 20 -15.62 3.11 -6.34
C ILE A 20 -16.18 4.45 -5.88
N VAL A 21 -15.28 5.35 -5.47
CA VAL A 21 -15.61 6.73 -5.09
C VAL A 21 -15.34 7.62 -6.30
N LYS A 22 -16.42 7.99 -7.00
CA LYS A 22 -16.38 8.85 -8.21
C LYS A 22 -16.35 10.33 -7.87
N LYS A 23 -16.82 10.72 -6.68
CA LYS A 23 -16.80 12.11 -6.23
C LYS A 23 -15.36 12.61 -6.15
N LYS A 24 -15.13 13.85 -6.59
CA LYS A 24 -13.82 14.50 -6.47
C LYS A 24 -13.52 14.82 -5.01
N VAL A 25 -12.46 14.23 -4.44
CA VAL A 25 -12.12 14.30 -3.01
C VAL A 25 -10.72 14.87 -2.78
N SER A 26 -10.55 15.49 -1.62
CA SER A 26 -9.25 16.04 -1.19
C SER A 26 -8.42 14.99 -0.45
N THR A 27 -7.08 15.05 -0.65
CA THR A 27 -6.13 14.28 0.17
C THR A 27 -6.07 14.77 1.61
N LYS A 28 -6.46 16.04 1.86
CA LYS A 28 -6.47 16.62 3.21
C LYS A 28 -7.78 16.26 3.90
N PHE A 29 -7.75 15.29 4.80
CA PHE A 29 -8.81 14.79 5.69
C PHE A 29 -10.00 14.10 5.02
N GLU A 30 -10.43 14.51 3.78
CA GLU A 30 -11.64 13.98 3.18
C GLU A 30 -11.49 12.49 2.82
N ILE A 31 -10.38 12.09 2.19
CA ILE A 31 -10.07 10.68 1.91
C ILE A 31 -9.97 9.88 3.21
N ALA A 32 -9.28 10.41 4.21
CA ALA A 32 -9.14 9.74 5.52
C ALA A 32 -10.49 9.52 6.20
N GLY A 33 -11.36 10.54 6.21
CA GLY A 33 -12.71 10.45 6.78
C GLY A 33 -13.60 9.44 6.06
N ILE A 34 -13.55 9.39 4.70
CA ILE A 34 -14.29 8.38 3.93
C ILE A 34 -13.74 6.98 4.21
N THR A 35 -12.42 6.85 4.29
CA THR A 35 -11.73 5.59 4.61
C THR A 35 -12.13 5.06 5.98
N ALA A 36 -12.14 5.91 7.00
CA ALA A 36 -12.54 5.56 8.36
C ALA A 36 -14.01 5.09 8.43
N LYS A 37 -14.93 5.77 7.72
CA LYS A 37 -16.34 5.36 7.64
C LYS A 37 -16.55 4.00 6.94
N ALA A 38 -15.66 3.60 6.07
CA ALA A 38 -15.71 2.33 5.35
C ALA A 38 -14.92 1.22 6.03
N ASP A 39 -14.28 1.50 7.17
CA ASP A 39 -13.49 0.50 7.88
C ASP A 39 -14.33 -0.72 8.27
N GLY A 40 -13.72 -1.89 8.21
CA GLY A 40 -14.40 -3.16 8.45
C GLY A 40 -15.46 -3.57 7.41
N THR A 41 -15.86 -2.68 6.48
CA THR A 41 -16.92 -2.96 5.50
C THR A 41 -16.43 -3.13 4.08
N SER A 42 -15.77 -2.14 3.50
CA SER A 42 -15.38 -2.16 2.09
C SER A 42 -13.96 -1.61 1.89
N ALA A 43 -13.24 -2.17 0.92
CA ALA A 43 -12.14 -1.46 0.31
C ALA A 43 -12.67 -0.28 -0.51
N LEU A 44 -11.84 0.72 -0.76
CA LEU A 44 -12.20 1.92 -1.51
C LEU A 44 -11.23 2.15 -2.67
N PHE A 45 -11.77 2.58 -3.80
CA PHE A 45 -11.03 3.01 -4.97
C PHE A 45 -11.46 4.45 -5.32
N PHE A 46 -10.58 5.41 -5.14
CA PHE A 46 -10.82 6.82 -5.45
C PHE A 46 -10.33 7.10 -6.87
N GLU A 47 -11.26 7.46 -7.76
CA GLU A 47 -10.96 7.77 -9.17
C GLU A 47 -10.62 9.23 -9.40
N ASN A 48 -11.15 10.13 -8.56
CA ASN A 48 -11.04 11.57 -8.75
C ASN A 48 -10.47 12.23 -7.49
N ILE A 49 -9.19 12.59 -7.53
CA ILE A 49 -8.52 13.29 -6.44
C ILE A 49 -8.31 14.75 -6.86
N LYS A 50 -8.59 15.70 -5.96
CA LYS A 50 -8.39 17.11 -6.23
C LYS A 50 -6.91 17.38 -6.54
N GLN A 51 -6.65 18.08 -7.62
CA GLN A 51 -5.28 18.48 -8.04
C GLN A 51 -4.32 17.30 -8.25
N ASN A 52 -4.85 16.12 -8.58
CA ASN A 52 -4.04 14.95 -8.81
C ASN A 52 -4.67 14.05 -9.89
N ASN A 53 -3.81 13.39 -10.68
CA ASN A 53 -4.23 12.50 -11.76
C ASN A 53 -4.09 11.02 -11.40
N PHE A 54 -3.58 10.70 -10.22
CA PHE A 54 -3.46 9.32 -9.76
C PHE A 54 -4.75 8.85 -9.08
N ASN A 55 -5.00 7.56 -9.18
CA ASN A 55 -5.99 6.89 -8.37
C ASN A 55 -5.39 6.53 -7.01
N LEU A 56 -6.24 6.40 -6.00
CA LEU A 56 -5.84 5.97 -4.66
C LEU A 56 -6.74 4.83 -4.20
N VAL A 57 -6.16 3.91 -3.45
CA VAL A 57 -6.89 2.79 -2.83
C VAL A 57 -6.67 2.78 -1.33
N SER A 58 -7.70 2.38 -0.59
CA SER A 58 -7.61 2.22 0.86
C SER A 58 -8.40 1.02 1.36
N ASN A 59 -8.14 0.59 2.61
CA ASN A 59 -8.78 -0.54 3.29
C ASN A 59 -8.70 -1.87 2.51
N LEU A 60 -7.69 -2.05 1.66
CA LEU A 60 -7.58 -3.21 0.77
C LEU A 60 -7.60 -4.54 1.51
N VAL A 61 -6.95 -4.60 2.68
CA VAL A 61 -6.86 -5.80 3.53
C VAL A 61 -7.53 -5.61 4.89
N GLY A 62 -8.45 -4.65 5.01
CA GLY A 62 -9.11 -4.26 6.25
C GLY A 62 -10.10 -5.29 6.82
N THR A 63 -10.33 -6.43 6.17
CA THR A 63 -11.10 -7.55 6.71
C THR A 63 -10.37 -8.86 6.52
N ARG A 64 -10.68 -9.84 7.38
CA ARG A 64 -10.11 -11.19 7.28
C ARG A 64 -10.36 -11.83 5.91
N LYS A 65 -11.56 -11.63 5.36
CA LYS A 65 -11.95 -12.10 4.02
C LYS A 65 -11.05 -11.50 2.93
N ARG A 66 -10.87 -10.18 2.90
CA ARG A 66 -10.00 -9.52 1.93
C ARG A 66 -8.53 -9.91 2.10
N PHE A 67 -8.07 -10.04 3.34
CA PHE A 67 -6.72 -10.53 3.60
C PHE A 67 -6.52 -11.97 3.07
N ALA A 68 -7.49 -12.86 3.30
CA ALA A 68 -7.46 -14.22 2.74
C ALA A 68 -7.38 -14.22 1.21
N LEU A 69 -8.18 -13.35 0.54
CA LEU A 69 -8.12 -13.16 -0.91
C LEU A 69 -6.73 -12.67 -1.38
N ALA A 70 -6.10 -11.75 -0.64
CA ALA A 70 -4.77 -11.23 -0.96
C ALA A 70 -3.70 -12.32 -0.93
N VAL A 71 -3.71 -13.18 0.10
CA VAL A 71 -2.75 -14.30 0.26
C VAL A 71 -3.20 -15.58 -0.44
N ASN A 72 -4.31 -15.52 -1.20
CA ASN A 72 -4.89 -16.65 -1.93
C ASN A 72 -5.19 -17.87 -1.02
N SER A 73 -5.82 -17.64 0.11
CA SER A 73 -6.17 -18.62 1.12
C SER A 73 -7.65 -18.59 1.46
N LYS A 74 -8.12 -19.60 2.20
CA LYS A 74 -9.40 -19.55 2.92
C LYS A 74 -9.20 -18.80 4.24
N GLU A 75 -10.26 -18.14 4.74
CA GLU A 75 -10.18 -17.34 5.97
C GLU A 75 -9.70 -18.13 7.20
N ASN A 76 -10.12 -19.38 7.32
CA ASN A 76 -9.69 -20.27 8.41
C ASN A 76 -8.30 -20.88 8.22
N LYS A 77 -7.66 -20.69 7.05
CA LYS A 77 -6.34 -21.26 6.71
C LYS A 77 -5.24 -20.20 6.50
N ILE A 78 -5.50 -18.93 6.84
CA ILE A 78 -4.55 -17.85 6.64
C ILE A 78 -3.21 -18.14 7.33
N HIS A 79 -3.25 -18.54 8.61
CA HIS A 79 -2.04 -18.84 9.39
C HIS A 79 -1.23 -19.97 8.79
N GLU A 80 -1.88 -21.06 8.39
CA GLU A 80 -1.22 -22.19 7.73
C GLU A 80 -0.55 -21.78 6.42
N SER A 81 -1.24 -20.96 5.62
CA SER A 81 -0.74 -20.45 4.34
C SER A 81 0.50 -19.58 4.52
N ILE A 82 0.48 -18.65 5.50
CA ILE A 82 1.62 -17.78 5.81
C ILE A 82 2.79 -18.62 6.33
N TYR A 83 2.55 -19.51 7.31
CA TYR A 83 3.59 -20.35 7.87
C TYR A 83 4.24 -21.28 6.82
N SER A 84 3.43 -21.88 5.95
CA SER A 84 3.93 -22.67 4.83
C SER A 84 4.78 -21.85 3.87
N SER A 85 4.42 -20.59 3.60
CA SER A 85 5.16 -19.71 2.73
C SER A 85 6.51 -19.32 3.32
N ILE A 86 6.58 -19.09 4.64
CA ILE A 86 7.83 -18.82 5.34
C ILE A 86 8.76 -20.03 5.28
N LYS A 87 8.24 -21.23 5.57
CA LYS A 87 9.05 -22.47 5.51
C LYS A 87 9.53 -22.83 4.11
N LYS A 88 8.76 -22.49 3.08
CA LYS A 88 9.06 -22.78 1.68
C LYS A 88 9.53 -21.53 0.92
N ALA A 89 10.25 -20.63 1.59
CA ALA A 89 10.77 -19.44 0.99
C ALA A 89 11.60 -19.76 -0.27
N LYS A 90 11.33 -19.01 -1.35
CA LYS A 90 12.05 -19.16 -2.62
C LYS A 90 12.84 -17.88 -2.90
N LYS A 91 13.99 -18.03 -3.52
CA LYS A 91 14.75 -16.88 -4.01
C LYS A 91 13.91 -16.12 -5.05
N PRO A 92 13.89 -14.78 -5.02
CA PRO A 92 13.20 -13.99 -6.04
C PRO A 92 13.83 -14.22 -7.41
N LYS A 93 13.00 -14.23 -8.44
CA LYS A 93 13.48 -14.25 -9.81
C LYS A 93 13.92 -12.86 -10.22
N ILE A 94 15.16 -12.72 -10.66
CA ILE A 94 15.70 -11.46 -11.16
C ILE A 94 15.22 -11.27 -12.60
N THR A 95 14.74 -10.09 -12.94
CA THR A 95 14.35 -9.68 -14.29
C THR A 95 14.95 -8.32 -14.60
N SER A 96 15.38 -8.12 -15.84
CA SER A 96 15.91 -6.85 -16.33
C SER A 96 14.81 -5.86 -16.75
N ASN A 97 13.61 -6.34 -17.06
CA ASN A 97 12.51 -5.54 -17.61
C ASN A 97 11.33 -5.47 -16.62
N GLY A 98 11.51 -4.78 -15.52
CA GLY A 98 10.42 -4.51 -14.58
C GLY A 98 9.51 -3.40 -15.09
N LYS A 99 8.18 -3.63 -15.13
CA LYS A 99 7.19 -2.62 -15.55
C LYS A 99 7.25 -1.31 -14.73
N PHE A 100 7.81 -1.34 -13.53
CA PHE A 100 7.95 -0.14 -12.70
C PHE A 100 8.95 0.87 -13.27
N PHE A 101 9.82 0.47 -14.22
CA PHE A 101 10.73 1.37 -14.92
C PHE A 101 10.07 2.17 -16.04
N GLU A 102 8.84 1.83 -16.44
CA GLU A 102 8.14 2.52 -17.55
C GLU A 102 7.78 3.96 -17.20
N ASN A 103 7.66 4.28 -15.91
CA ASN A 103 7.32 5.62 -15.45
C ASN A 103 8.30 6.05 -14.35
N SER A 104 8.73 7.29 -14.41
CA SER A 104 9.54 7.93 -13.38
C SER A 104 9.12 9.38 -13.18
N SER A 105 9.22 9.87 -11.97
CA SER A 105 9.07 11.29 -11.64
C SER A 105 10.17 11.72 -10.68
N LYS A 106 10.54 13.00 -10.78
CA LYS A 106 11.45 13.65 -9.83
C LYS A 106 10.72 14.55 -8.83
N ASN A 107 9.39 14.49 -8.82
CA ASN A 107 8.57 15.38 -8.01
C ASN A 107 7.54 14.57 -7.19
N LEU A 108 7.80 14.43 -5.90
CA LEU A 108 6.92 13.74 -4.95
C LEU A 108 5.56 14.44 -4.76
N SER A 109 5.45 15.74 -5.11
CA SER A 109 4.19 16.47 -5.05
C SER A 109 3.15 15.97 -6.06
N GLU A 110 3.55 15.17 -7.03
CA GLU A 110 2.63 14.49 -7.95
C GLU A 110 1.88 13.34 -7.32
N LEU A 111 2.34 12.82 -6.19
CA LEU A 111 1.68 11.73 -5.49
C LEU A 111 0.52 12.22 -4.63
N PRO A 112 -0.63 11.54 -4.61
CA PRO A 112 -1.78 11.88 -3.76
C PRO A 112 -1.56 11.43 -2.31
N ILE A 113 -0.61 12.06 -1.61
CA ILE A 113 -0.27 11.68 -0.25
C ILE A 113 -1.31 12.27 0.71
N VAL A 114 -1.87 11.43 1.57
CA VAL A 114 -3.01 11.76 2.42
C VAL A 114 -2.58 12.33 3.77
N THR A 115 -3.23 13.41 4.19
CA THR A 115 -3.20 13.89 5.58
C THR A 115 -4.38 13.27 6.32
N HIS A 116 -4.12 12.49 7.38
CA HIS A 116 -5.12 11.69 8.06
C HIS A 116 -5.73 12.43 9.25
N PHE A 117 -4.94 13.18 10.02
CA PHE A 117 -5.35 13.83 11.26
C PHE A 117 -4.92 15.29 11.30
N GLU A 118 -5.70 16.11 12.00
CA GLU A 118 -5.46 17.55 12.11
C GLU A 118 -4.15 17.89 12.83
N LYS A 119 -3.80 17.10 13.85
CA LYS A 119 -2.57 17.28 14.65
C LYS A 119 -1.38 16.44 14.13
N GLU A 120 -1.48 15.90 12.93
CA GLU A 120 -0.39 15.16 12.29
C GLU A 120 0.65 16.13 11.73
N SER A 121 1.93 15.76 11.77
CA SER A 121 3.03 16.62 11.30
C SER A 121 3.03 16.89 9.79
N GLY A 122 2.20 16.16 9.03
CA GLY A 122 2.07 16.32 7.59
C GLY A 122 1.38 15.13 6.93
N PRO A 123 1.33 15.10 5.59
CA PRO A 123 0.81 13.97 4.85
C PRO A 123 1.76 12.77 4.95
N PHE A 124 1.19 11.54 5.02
CA PHE A 124 1.97 10.31 5.12
C PHE A 124 1.55 9.26 4.09
N ILE A 125 2.54 8.61 3.48
CA ILE A 125 2.35 7.31 2.85
C ILE A 125 2.38 6.26 3.96
N THR A 126 1.25 5.59 4.18
CA THR A 126 1.07 4.69 5.34
C THR A 126 1.34 3.22 5.03
N SER A 127 1.45 2.86 3.75
CA SER A 127 1.62 1.46 3.29
C SER A 127 2.90 1.25 2.46
N ALA A 128 3.91 2.09 2.67
CA ALA A 128 5.18 1.92 1.99
C ALA A 128 5.94 0.70 2.52
N ILE A 129 6.48 -0.08 1.61
CA ILE A 129 7.45 -1.14 1.91
C ILE A 129 8.83 -0.59 1.58
N VAL A 130 9.65 -0.44 2.61
CA VAL A 130 11.04 -0.01 2.48
C VAL A 130 11.92 -1.25 2.43
N TYR A 131 12.66 -1.37 1.36
CA TYR A 131 13.64 -2.43 1.15
C TYR A 131 15.02 -1.87 1.38
N SER A 132 15.78 -2.50 2.26
CA SER A 132 17.14 -2.08 2.60
C SER A 132 18.13 -3.25 2.52
N GLN A 133 19.38 -2.92 2.24
CA GLN A 133 20.45 -3.88 2.20
C GLN A 133 21.62 -3.38 3.06
N ASN A 134 22.10 -4.24 3.95
CA ASN A 134 23.36 -4.02 4.63
C ASN A 134 24.49 -4.61 3.76
N HIS A 135 25.38 -3.74 3.28
CA HIS A 135 26.47 -4.14 2.38
C HIS A 135 27.56 -4.93 3.10
N GLU A 136 27.80 -4.63 4.37
CA GLU A 136 28.82 -5.29 5.19
C GLU A 136 28.45 -6.74 5.48
N PHE A 137 27.21 -6.96 5.95
CA PHE A 137 26.74 -8.32 6.30
C PHE A 137 26.01 -9.03 5.17
N LYS A 138 25.87 -8.40 4.00
CA LYS A 138 25.11 -8.93 2.85
C LYS A 138 23.68 -9.35 3.19
N THR A 139 23.12 -8.78 4.25
CA THR A 139 21.76 -9.04 4.70
C THR A 139 20.79 -8.06 4.08
N GLN A 140 19.58 -8.53 3.81
CA GLN A 140 18.50 -7.72 3.24
C GLN A 140 17.32 -7.70 4.19
N ASN A 141 16.65 -6.58 4.28
CA ASN A 141 15.45 -6.42 5.07
C ASN A 141 14.36 -5.69 4.27
N SER A 142 13.11 -6.05 4.53
CA SER A 142 11.97 -5.28 4.05
C SER A 142 10.97 -5.08 5.19
N ALA A 143 10.52 -3.86 5.37
CA ALA A 143 9.62 -3.51 6.45
C ALA A 143 8.61 -2.45 6.02
N PHE A 144 7.46 -2.43 6.69
CA PHE A 144 6.50 -1.34 6.54
C PHE A 144 6.99 -0.13 7.33
N HIS A 145 7.17 0.97 6.62
CA HIS A 145 7.45 2.27 7.23
C HIS A 145 6.53 3.32 6.65
N ARG A 146 6.03 4.22 7.49
CA ARG A 146 5.37 5.41 6.96
C ARG A 146 6.42 6.41 6.49
N LEU A 147 6.16 7.02 5.33
CA LEU A 147 7.02 8.01 4.72
C LEU A 147 6.30 9.36 4.71
N MET A 148 7.00 10.41 5.16
CA MET A 148 6.51 11.78 5.10
C MET A 148 7.34 12.58 4.09
N PRO A 149 6.75 13.22 3.08
CA PRO A 149 7.51 14.08 2.19
C PRO A 149 8.03 15.30 2.95
N VAL A 150 9.32 15.57 2.83
CA VAL A 150 10.00 16.74 3.41
C VAL A 150 10.05 17.85 2.37
N ASP A 151 10.33 17.48 1.14
CA ASP A 151 10.38 18.36 -0.01
C ASP A 151 9.95 17.62 -1.28
N LYS A 152 10.21 18.19 -2.47
CA LYS A 152 9.84 17.60 -3.76
C LYS A 152 10.54 16.29 -4.09
N THR A 153 11.62 15.95 -3.42
CA THR A 153 12.51 14.83 -3.77
C THR A 153 12.85 13.93 -2.61
N HIS A 154 12.56 14.33 -1.36
CA HIS A 154 12.94 13.60 -0.17
C HIS A 154 11.75 13.19 0.70
N PHE A 155 11.83 11.97 1.22
CA PHE A 155 10.98 11.50 2.30
C PHE A 155 11.76 11.40 3.60
N SER A 156 11.14 11.75 4.72
CA SER A 156 11.61 11.34 6.03
C SER A 156 11.03 9.96 6.39
N ILE A 157 11.84 9.17 7.05
CA ILE A 157 11.48 7.87 7.61
C ILE A 157 11.86 7.84 9.09
N ARG A 158 10.97 7.32 9.94
CA ARG A 158 11.30 7.08 11.34
C ARG A 158 11.75 5.63 11.50
N MET A 159 12.99 5.46 11.89
CA MET A 159 13.52 4.19 12.38
C MET A 159 13.55 4.21 13.91
N VAL A 160 13.15 3.11 14.53
CA VAL A 160 13.17 2.96 16.00
C VAL A 160 14.31 2.01 16.32
N GLU A 161 15.21 2.47 17.17
CA GLU A 161 16.36 1.68 17.63
C GLU A 161 15.88 0.42 18.37
N GLY A 162 16.53 -0.70 18.14
CA GLY A 162 16.21 -1.97 18.82
C GLY A 162 14.98 -2.73 18.26
N ARG A 163 14.51 -2.37 17.06
CA ARG A 163 13.44 -3.11 16.36
C ARG A 163 13.90 -3.62 15.00
#